data_c40d32f8d3a16313bb7d0fa57400f777
#
_entry.id   c40d32f8d3a16313bb7d0fa57400f777
#
_cell.length_a   1.000
_cell.length_b   1.000
_cell.length_c   1.000
_cell.angle_alpha   90.00
_cell.angle_beta   90.00
_cell.angle_gamma   90.00
#
_symmetry.space_group_name_H-M   'P 1'
#
loop_
_entity.id
_entity.type
_entity.pdbx_description
1 polymer ?
#
loop_
_entity_poly.entity_id
_entity_poly.type
_entity_poly.pdbx_seq_one_letter_code
_entity_poly.pdbx_strand_id
1 'polypeptide(L)'
;ALDVQSQVREDLRIVAMSATLDGERLAGFLEAPRLSSAGRSFPVEIAHFPARRDEALEPQTRRAVEHALSTHPGDVLVFLPGHREITRVHSALQDVLAPAVQVLPLHGELSVEAQSQVLQPDPQGRRRVVLATNVAESSVTLPGVRVVIDSGLAREPHYDPN
;
A
#
# COMPACT_ATOMS: atom_id res chain seq x y z
N ALA A 1 -1.22 -1.34 27.55
CA ALA A 1 -2.49 -0.60 27.64
C ALA A 1 -3.43 -1.25 28.69
N LEU A 2 -3.69 -2.56 28.60
CA LEU A 2 -4.56 -3.26 29.57
C LEU A 2 -4.07 -3.14 31.02
N ASP A 3 -2.77 -3.32 31.27
CA ASP A 3 -2.19 -3.16 32.61
C ASP A 3 -2.37 -1.73 33.15
N VAL A 4 -2.26 -0.73 32.27
CA VAL A 4 -2.49 0.67 32.65
C VAL A 4 -3.96 0.90 32.99
N GLN A 5 -4.87 0.32 32.21
CA GLN A 5 -6.31 0.39 32.48
C GLN A 5 -6.64 -0.23 33.84
N SER A 6 -6.15 -1.44 34.10
CA SER A 6 -6.51 -2.20 35.31
C SER A 6 -5.86 -1.67 36.58
N GLN A 7 -4.66 -1.05 36.51
CA GLN A 7 -3.87 -0.68 37.68
C GLN A 7 -3.77 0.82 37.95
N VAL A 8 -3.95 1.64 36.91
CA VAL A 8 -3.65 3.09 36.99
C VAL A 8 -4.80 3.95 36.51
N ARG A 9 -5.53 3.51 35.48
CA ARG A 9 -6.56 4.29 34.80
C ARG A 9 -7.80 3.44 34.50
N GLU A 10 -8.59 3.16 35.51
CA GLU A 10 -9.84 2.38 35.38
C GLU A 10 -10.88 3.05 34.43
N ASP A 11 -10.76 4.38 34.26
CA ASP A 11 -11.58 5.17 33.34
C ASP A 11 -11.18 5.03 31.86
N LEU A 12 -10.00 4.45 31.56
CA LEU A 12 -9.49 4.29 30.21
C LEU A 12 -10.39 3.37 29.37
N ARG A 13 -10.80 3.81 28.20
CA ARG A 13 -11.53 2.98 27.23
C ARG A 13 -10.59 2.58 26.12
N ILE A 14 -10.50 1.27 25.86
CA ILE A 14 -9.63 0.71 24.82
C ILE A 14 -10.53 0.21 23.68
N VAL A 15 -10.27 0.70 22.47
CA VAL A 15 -10.95 0.26 21.25
C VAL A 15 -9.89 -0.22 20.27
N ALA A 16 -9.97 -1.48 19.89
CA ALA A 16 -9.14 -2.03 18.83
C ALA A 16 -9.94 -2.11 17.53
N MET A 17 -9.38 -1.60 16.44
CA MET A 17 -10.03 -1.55 15.14
C MET A 17 -9.10 -2.14 14.08
N SER A 18 -9.63 -3.03 13.25
CA SER A 18 -8.92 -3.57 12.10
C SER A 18 -9.90 -4.15 11.09
N ALA A 19 -9.52 -4.13 9.82
CA ALA A 19 -10.26 -4.80 8.76
C ALA A 19 -9.91 -6.29 8.61
N THR A 20 -8.73 -6.72 9.09
CA THR A 20 -8.14 -8.04 8.82
C THR A 20 -7.85 -8.89 10.05
N LEU A 21 -8.09 -8.38 11.26
CA LEU A 21 -7.86 -9.13 12.50
C LEU A 21 -8.89 -10.25 12.70
N ASP A 22 -8.43 -11.36 13.29
CA ASP A 22 -9.30 -12.35 13.90
C ASP A 22 -10.06 -11.70 15.08
N GLY A 23 -11.22 -11.15 14.76
CA GLY A 23 -12.01 -10.37 15.71
C GLY A 23 -12.52 -11.19 16.89
N GLU A 24 -12.66 -12.52 16.76
CA GLU A 24 -13.09 -13.38 17.87
C GLU A 24 -11.97 -13.57 18.88
N ARG A 25 -10.77 -13.85 18.41
CA ARG A 25 -9.60 -13.97 19.27
C ARG A 25 -9.29 -12.67 20.02
N LEU A 26 -9.40 -11.54 19.33
CA LEU A 26 -9.15 -10.24 19.94
C LEU A 26 -10.23 -9.86 20.96
N ALA A 27 -11.50 -10.13 20.67
CA ALA A 27 -12.61 -9.91 21.60
C ALA A 27 -12.45 -10.74 22.87
N GLY A 28 -12.03 -12.00 22.75
CA GLY A 28 -11.71 -12.86 23.88
C GLY A 28 -10.52 -12.35 24.70
N PHE A 29 -9.47 -11.86 24.06
CA PHE A 29 -8.29 -11.31 24.74
C PHE A 29 -8.60 -9.99 25.48
N LEU A 30 -9.45 -9.14 24.91
CA LEU A 30 -9.84 -7.85 25.49
C LEU A 30 -11.04 -7.97 26.45
N GLU A 31 -11.68 -9.14 26.53
CA GLU A 31 -12.95 -9.34 27.25
C GLU A 31 -14.00 -8.27 26.87
N ALA A 32 -14.03 -7.92 25.59
CA ALA A 32 -14.82 -6.81 25.10
C ALA A 32 -15.80 -7.25 24.00
N PRO A 33 -16.96 -6.59 23.87
CA PRO A 33 -17.90 -6.90 22.82
C PRO A 33 -17.33 -6.59 21.44
N ARG A 34 -17.61 -7.46 20.47
CA ARG A 34 -17.25 -7.26 19.07
C ARG A 34 -18.35 -6.50 18.35
N LEU A 35 -17.96 -5.40 17.73
CA LEU A 35 -18.82 -4.70 16.77
C LEU A 35 -18.29 -4.98 15.35
N SER A 36 -19.17 -5.49 14.50
CA SER A 36 -18.83 -5.78 13.11
C SER A 36 -19.73 -5.00 12.18
N SER A 37 -19.15 -4.34 11.18
CA SER A 37 -19.88 -3.69 10.09
C SER A 37 -19.59 -4.42 8.79
N ALA A 38 -20.63 -4.89 8.12
CA ALA A 38 -20.51 -5.41 6.78
C ALA A 38 -20.31 -4.22 5.82
N GLY A 39 -19.04 -3.94 5.49
CA GLY A 39 -18.68 -2.93 4.50
C GLY A 39 -19.14 -3.33 3.09
N ARG A 40 -19.04 -2.40 2.14
CA ARG A 40 -19.19 -2.72 0.72
C ARG A 40 -17.91 -3.39 0.23
N SER A 41 -18.01 -4.61 -0.26
CA SER A 41 -16.95 -5.24 -1.05
C SER A 41 -17.20 -4.95 -2.54
N PHE A 42 -16.13 -4.61 -3.25
CA PHE A 42 -16.16 -4.48 -4.70
C PHE A 42 -15.48 -5.71 -5.29
N PRO A 43 -15.96 -6.22 -6.44
CA PRO A 43 -15.27 -7.31 -7.11
C PRO A 43 -13.86 -6.88 -7.50
N VAL A 44 -12.89 -7.74 -7.22
CA VAL A 44 -11.49 -7.56 -7.62
C VAL A 44 -11.16 -8.63 -8.64
N GLU A 45 -10.76 -8.21 -9.82
CA GLU A 45 -10.22 -9.09 -10.85
C GLU A 45 -8.71 -9.26 -10.61
N ILE A 46 -8.26 -10.51 -10.53
CA ILE A 46 -6.85 -10.84 -10.34
C ILE A 46 -6.30 -11.37 -11.67
N ALA A 47 -5.30 -10.67 -12.18
CA ALA A 47 -4.57 -11.07 -13.38
C ALA A 47 -3.09 -11.29 -13.06
N HIS A 48 -2.51 -12.35 -13.61
CA HIS A 48 -1.09 -12.61 -13.50
C HIS A 48 -0.35 -12.01 -14.70
N PHE A 49 0.68 -11.22 -14.40
CA PHE A 49 1.52 -10.57 -15.41
C PHE A 49 2.95 -11.16 -15.35
N PRO A 50 3.21 -12.25 -16.09
CA PRO A 50 4.45 -13.00 -15.93
C PRO A 50 5.68 -12.19 -16.37
N ALA A 51 6.79 -12.36 -15.64
CA ALA A 51 8.09 -11.91 -16.07
C ALA A 51 8.50 -12.62 -17.36
N ARG A 52 9.24 -11.94 -18.22
CA ARG A 52 9.96 -12.57 -19.33
C ARG A 52 11.22 -13.25 -18.77
N ARG A 53 11.77 -14.19 -19.52
CA ARG A 53 13.01 -14.85 -19.13
C ARG A 53 14.10 -13.82 -18.85
N ASP A 54 14.73 -13.90 -17.67
CA ASP A 54 15.82 -13.02 -17.23
C ASP A 54 15.45 -11.53 -17.19
N GLU A 55 14.15 -11.20 -17.10
CA GLU A 55 13.66 -9.82 -17.00
C GLU A 55 13.88 -9.29 -15.58
N ALA A 56 14.59 -8.16 -15.47
CA ALA A 56 14.75 -7.46 -14.20
C ALA A 56 13.43 -6.83 -13.74
N LEU A 57 13.35 -6.48 -12.45
CA LEU A 57 12.13 -5.94 -11.83
C LEU A 57 11.68 -4.63 -12.47
N GLU A 58 12.61 -3.74 -12.82
CA GLU A 58 12.29 -2.43 -13.37
C GLU A 58 11.60 -2.50 -14.74
N PRO A 59 12.12 -3.21 -15.75
CA PRO A 59 11.43 -3.35 -17.04
C PRO A 59 10.12 -4.13 -16.90
N GLN A 60 10.05 -5.15 -16.04
CA GLN A 60 8.80 -5.87 -15.76
C GLN A 60 7.74 -4.93 -15.19
N THR A 61 8.09 -4.17 -14.16
CA THR A 61 7.18 -3.21 -13.53
C THR A 61 6.73 -2.14 -14.51
N ARG A 62 7.66 -1.60 -15.30
CA ARG A 62 7.33 -0.61 -16.35
C ARG A 62 6.28 -1.16 -17.32
N ARG A 63 6.50 -2.35 -17.85
CA ARG A 63 5.57 -3.02 -18.78
C ARG A 63 4.20 -3.26 -18.16
N ALA A 64 4.15 -3.65 -16.88
CA ALA A 64 2.90 -3.84 -16.16
C ALA A 64 2.15 -2.51 -15.94
N VAL A 65 2.87 -1.43 -15.59
CA VAL A 65 2.31 -0.09 -15.44
C VAL A 65 1.77 0.46 -16.77
N GLU A 66 2.55 0.35 -17.86
CA GLU A 66 2.12 0.77 -19.20
C GLU A 66 0.85 0.02 -19.63
N HIS A 67 0.78 -1.30 -19.38
CA HIS A 67 -0.41 -2.09 -19.64
C HIS A 67 -1.60 -1.62 -18.80
N ALA A 68 -1.42 -1.44 -17.50
CA ALA A 68 -2.46 -0.95 -16.59
C ALA A 68 -3.00 0.42 -17.02
N LEU A 69 -2.10 1.35 -17.37
CA LEU A 69 -2.49 2.68 -17.83
C LEU A 69 -3.25 2.67 -19.17
N SER A 70 -2.98 1.71 -20.05
CA SER A 70 -3.65 1.60 -21.35
C SER A 70 -5.00 0.89 -21.28
N THR A 71 -5.20 0.01 -20.30
CA THR A 71 -6.39 -0.87 -20.23
C THR A 71 -7.40 -0.46 -19.17
N HIS A 72 -6.97 0.27 -18.14
CA HIS A 72 -7.83 0.64 -17.02
C HIS A 72 -7.82 2.15 -16.76
N PRO A 73 -8.95 2.72 -16.31
CA PRO A 73 -8.99 4.11 -15.84
C PRO A 73 -8.43 4.23 -14.41
N GLY A 74 -8.22 5.47 -13.96
CA GLY A 74 -7.83 5.78 -12.58
C GLY A 74 -6.33 5.65 -12.33
N ASP A 75 -5.97 5.76 -11.06
CA ASP A 75 -4.60 5.70 -10.59
C ASP A 75 -4.12 4.26 -10.42
N VAL A 76 -2.82 4.08 -10.43
CA VAL A 76 -2.14 2.78 -10.27
C VAL A 76 -1.30 2.82 -8.99
N LEU A 77 -1.45 1.82 -8.13
CA LEU A 77 -0.58 1.59 -6.98
C LEU A 77 0.34 0.39 -7.29
N VAL A 78 1.62 0.56 -7.06
CA VAL A 78 2.64 -0.48 -7.29
C VAL A 78 3.36 -0.79 -5.99
N PHE A 79 3.28 -2.05 -5.55
CA PHE A 79 4.04 -2.52 -4.40
C PHE A 79 5.41 -3.04 -4.83
N LEU A 80 6.45 -2.49 -4.20
CA LEU A 80 7.86 -2.82 -4.42
C LEU A 80 8.55 -3.18 -3.10
N PRO A 81 9.59 -4.02 -3.12
CA PRO A 81 10.18 -4.55 -1.90
C PRO A 81 10.95 -3.52 -1.06
N GLY A 82 11.35 -2.38 -1.64
CA GLY A 82 12.11 -1.38 -0.88
C GLY A 82 12.36 -0.08 -1.62
N HIS A 83 12.94 0.87 -0.90
CA HIS A 83 13.24 2.22 -1.41
C HIS A 83 14.15 2.22 -2.65
N ARG A 84 15.15 1.33 -2.70
CA ARG A 84 16.06 1.23 -3.85
C ARG A 84 15.32 0.83 -5.13
N GLU A 85 14.41 -0.11 -5.03
CA GLU A 85 13.58 -0.57 -6.15
C GLU A 85 12.60 0.53 -6.55
N ILE A 86 12.01 1.26 -5.60
CA ILE A 86 11.18 2.43 -5.87
C ILE A 86 11.96 3.47 -6.69
N THR A 87 13.19 3.82 -6.27
CA THR A 87 14.01 4.81 -6.98
C THR A 87 14.33 4.39 -8.40
N ARG A 88 14.69 3.12 -8.63
CA ARG A 88 15.01 2.60 -9.97
C ARG A 88 13.79 2.57 -10.89
N VAL A 89 12.66 2.06 -10.37
CA VAL A 89 11.40 2.02 -11.12
C VAL A 89 10.89 3.43 -11.40
N HIS A 90 11.00 4.35 -10.44
CA HIS A 90 10.64 5.75 -10.61
C HIS A 90 11.39 6.38 -11.79
N SER A 91 12.71 6.26 -11.83
CA SER A 91 13.51 6.77 -12.93
C SER A 91 13.11 6.14 -14.27
N ALA A 92 12.96 4.81 -14.31
CA ALA A 92 12.57 4.09 -15.52
C ALA A 92 11.16 4.47 -16.05
N LEU A 93 10.25 4.89 -15.17
CA LEU A 93 8.91 5.34 -15.56
C LEU A 93 8.88 6.81 -15.97
N GLN A 94 9.65 7.67 -15.32
CA GLN A 94 9.71 9.08 -15.69
C GLN A 94 10.19 9.32 -17.13
N ASP A 95 11.11 8.48 -17.61
CA ASP A 95 11.68 8.58 -18.95
C ASP A 95 10.67 8.23 -20.07
N VAL A 96 9.60 7.51 -19.75
CA VAL A 96 8.69 6.93 -20.77
C VAL A 96 7.24 7.34 -20.62
N LEU A 97 6.81 7.79 -19.44
CA LEU A 97 5.43 8.20 -19.25
C LEU A 97 5.20 9.64 -19.69
N ALA A 98 4.06 9.87 -20.31
CA ALA A 98 3.66 11.19 -20.75
C ALA A 98 3.56 12.18 -19.56
N PRO A 99 3.76 13.50 -19.77
CA PRO A 99 3.65 14.51 -18.71
C PRO A 99 2.30 14.53 -17.99
N ALA A 100 1.26 13.93 -18.59
CA ALA A 100 -0.06 13.80 -17.99
C ALA A 100 -0.16 12.73 -16.90
N VAL A 101 0.90 11.93 -16.70
CA VAL A 101 0.98 10.90 -15.66
C VAL A 101 2.05 11.27 -14.66
N GLN A 102 1.69 11.34 -13.38
CA GLN A 102 2.65 11.58 -12.31
C GLN A 102 3.14 10.26 -11.72
N VAL A 103 4.44 10.12 -11.54
CA VAL A 103 5.03 8.99 -10.80
C VAL A 103 5.47 9.49 -9.44
N LEU A 104 4.93 8.91 -8.37
CA LEU A 104 5.07 9.38 -7.00
C LEU A 104 5.60 8.25 -6.10
N PRO A 105 6.74 8.43 -5.43
CA PRO A 105 7.20 7.48 -4.42
C PRO A 105 6.40 7.62 -3.13
N LEU A 106 6.15 6.49 -2.43
CA LEU A 106 5.53 6.45 -1.11
C LEU A 106 6.22 5.41 -0.22
N HIS A 107 7.04 5.87 0.71
CA HIS A 107 7.77 5.03 1.66
C HIS A 107 8.01 5.77 2.98
N GLY A 108 8.39 5.03 4.03
CA GLY A 108 8.50 5.57 5.38
C GLY A 108 9.60 6.61 5.60
N GLU A 109 10.56 6.75 4.68
CA GLU A 109 11.64 7.75 4.76
C GLU A 109 11.24 9.12 4.21
N LEU A 110 10.07 9.23 3.58
CA LEU A 110 9.56 10.52 3.11
C LEU A 110 9.11 11.38 4.29
N SER A 111 9.24 12.70 4.16
CA SER A 111 8.64 13.62 5.12
C SER A 111 7.11 13.46 5.19
N VAL A 112 6.53 13.82 6.32
CA VAL A 112 5.06 13.75 6.52
C VAL A 112 4.32 14.58 5.47
N GLU A 113 4.88 15.73 5.09
CA GLU A 113 4.32 16.61 4.08
C GLU A 113 4.33 15.95 2.70
N ALA A 114 5.44 15.32 2.32
CA ALA A 114 5.56 14.60 1.06
C ALA A 114 4.61 13.39 1.01
N GLN A 115 4.50 12.62 2.10
CA GLN A 115 3.52 11.55 2.21
C GLN A 115 2.09 12.09 2.05
N SER A 116 1.75 13.17 2.76
CA SER A 116 0.42 13.79 2.68
C SER A 116 0.06 14.24 1.27
N GLN A 117 1.03 14.76 0.51
CA GLN A 117 0.81 15.14 -0.90
C GLN A 117 0.48 13.93 -1.78
N VAL A 118 1.17 12.80 -1.59
CA VAL A 118 0.88 11.57 -2.35
C VAL A 118 -0.51 11.02 -2.03
N LEU A 119 -1.00 11.23 -0.80
CA LEU A 119 -2.31 10.76 -0.36
C LEU A 119 -3.47 11.57 -0.93
N GLN A 120 -3.23 12.79 -1.40
CA GLN A 120 -4.25 13.65 -1.98
C GLN A 120 -4.36 13.41 -3.50
N PRO A 121 -5.57 13.51 -4.07
CA PRO A 121 -5.73 13.52 -5.52
C PRO A 121 -4.93 14.67 -6.15
N ASP A 122 -4.42 14.45 -7.38
CA ASP A 122 -3.73 15.53 -8.09
C ASP A 122 -4.70 16.70 -8.37
N PRO A 123 -4.36 17.93 -7.99
CA PRO A 123 -5.23 19.09 -8.19
C PRO A 123 -5.53 19.40 -9.67
N GLN A 124 -4.67 18.94 -10.58
CA GLN A 124 -4.85 19.10 -12.02
C GLN A 124 -5.56 17.91 -12.67
N GLY A 125 -5.98 16.92 -11.89
CA GLY A 125 -6.64 15.73 -12.39
C GLY A 125 -5.77 14.79 -13.21
N ARG A 126 -4.44 14.89 -13.11
CA ARG A 126 -3.52 13.97 -13.77
C ARG A 126 -3.59 12.60 -13.12
N ARG A 127 -3.44 11.57 -13.91
CA ARG A 127 -3.32 10.20 -13.41
C ARG A 127 -2.03 10.03 -12.64
N ARG A 128 -2.07 9.20 -11.59
CA ARG A 128 -0.92 8.94 -10.74
C ARG A 128 -0.52 7.47 -10.79
N VAL A 129 0.78 7.23 -10.76
CA VAL A 129 1.39 5.93 -10.48
C VAL A 129 2.10 6.07 -9.15
N VAL A 130 1.58 5.47 -8.10
CA VAL A 130 2.17 5.52 -6.76
C VAL A 130 3.02 4.28 -6.54
N LEU A 131 4.31 4.48 -6.31
CA LEU A 131 5.27 3.41 -6.03
C LEU A 131 5.46 3.30 -4.53
N ALA A 132 5.00 2.22 -3.93
CA ALA A 132 4.96 2.07 -2.48
C ALA A 132 5.68 0.81 -1.99
N THR A 133 6.13 0.84 -0.75
CA THR A 133 6.44 -0.38 0.00
C THR A 133 5.18 -0.86 0.72
N ASN A 134 5.27 -1.99 1.43
CA ASN A 134 4.20 -2.53 2.27
C ASN A 134 3.69 -1.56 3.37
N VAL A 135 4.36 -0.43 3.60
CA VAL A 135 3.86 0.64 4.49
C VAL A 135 2.49 1.16 4.03
N ALA A 136 2.20 1.12 2.73
CA ALA A 136 0.90 1.52 2.19
C ALA A 136 -0.19 0.44 2.31
N GLU A 137 0.16 -0.78 2.73
CA GLU A 137 -0.76 -1.93 2.71
C GLU A 137 -1.89 -1.82 3.73
N SER A 138 -1.61 -1.37 4.95
CA SER A 138 -2.57 -1.45 6.07
C SER A 138 -3.09 -0.12 6.60
N SER A 139 -2.49 1.01 6.23
CA SER A 139 -2.73 2.28 6.92
C SER A 139 -3.09 3.44 5.99
N VAL A 140 -3.14 3.22 4.68
CA VAL A 140 -3.24 4.30 3.70
C VAL A 140 -4.37 4.06 2.72
N THR A 141 -5.31 4.99 2.67
CA THR A 141 -6.32 5.03 1.61
C THR A 141 -5.88 6.01 0.53
N LEU A 142 -5.71 5.53 -0.69
CA LEU A 142 -5.35 6.32 -1.87
C LEU A 142 -6.60 6.50 -2.75
N PRO A 143 -7.28 7.65 -2.66
CA PRO A 143 -8.44 7.91 -3.51
C PRO A 143 -8.05 7.89 -4.99
N GLY A 144 -8.88 7.28 -5.83
CA GLY A 144 -8.65 7.22 -7.27
C GLY A 144 -7.91 5.98 -7.77
N VAL A 145 -7.26 5.20 -6.89
CA VAL A 145 -6.61 3.94 -7.28
C VAL A 145 -7.65 2.94 -7.76
N ARG A 146 -7.41 2.39 -8.94
CA ARG A 146 -8.24 1.36 -9.58
C ARG A 146 -7.46 0.11 -9.92
N VAL A 147 -6.13 0.21 -10.02
CA VAL A 147 -5.25 -0.92 -10.31
C VAL A 147 -4.19 -1.01 -9.23
N VAL A 148 -3.96 -2.22 -8.75
CA VAL A 148 -2.85 -2.53 -7.86
C VAL A 148 -1.94 -3.52 -8.58
N ILE A 149 -0.66 -3.21 -8.65
CA ILE A 149 0.39 -4.08 -9.16
C ILE A 149 1.23 -4.51 -7.97
N ASP A 150 1.25 -5.80 -7.71
CA ASP A 150 2.09 -6.38 -6.66
C ASP A 150 3.27 -7.12 -7.32
N SER A 151 4.49 -6.71 -6.95
CA SER A 151 5.70 -7.39 -7.41
C SER A 151 5.87 -8.80 -6.84
N GLY A 152 5.11 -9.14 -5.81
CA GLY A 152 5.27 -10.39 -5.06
C GLY A 152 6.57 -10.48 -4.26
N LEU A 153 7.30 -9.36 -4.12
CA LEU A 153 8.57 -9.28 -3.40
C LEU A 153 8.41 -8.41 -2.16
N ALA A 154 8.89 -8.91 -1.03
CA ALA A 154 8.96 -8.16 0.22
C ALA A 154 10.38 -8.20 0.79
N ARG A 155 10.78 -7.16 1.52
CA ARG A 155 11.97 -7.17 2.37
C ARG A 155 11.53 -7.32 3.80
N GLU A 156 11.84 -8.45 4.39
CA GLU A 156 11.68 -8.68 5.82
C GLU A 156 13.05 -8.66 6.49
N PRO A 157 13.22 -7.96 7.63
CA PRO A 157 14.43 -8.07 8.42
C PRO A 157 14.52 -9.51 8.95
N HIS A 158 15.51 -10.26 8.49
CA HIS A 158 15.80 -11.58 9.03
C HIS A 158 16.79 -11.38 10.17
N TYR A 159 16.35 -11.65 11.39
CA TYR A 159 17.23 -11.71 12.54
C TYR A 159 17.82 -13.14 12.60
N ASP A 160 19.10 -13.25 12.30
CA ASP A 160 19.86 -14.49 12.52
C ASP A 160 20.45 -14.44 13.93
N PRO A 161 19.96 -15.24 14.88
CA PRO A 161 20.50 -15.27 16.24
C PRO A 161 21.71 -16.21 16.30
N ASN A 162 22.86 -15.84 15.71
CA ASN A 162 24.14 -16.50 15.98
C ASN A 162 24.91 -15.75 17.07
#